data_5c20d31e3cacdd63fe13d4fafee7b404
#
_entry.id   5c20d31e3cacdd63fe13d4fafee7b404
#
_cell.length_a   1.000
_cell.length_b   1.000
_cell.length_c   1.000
_cell.angle_alpha   90.00
_cell.angle_beta   90.00
_cell.angle_gamma   90.00
#
_symmetry.space_group_name_H-M   'P 1'
#
loop_
_entity.id
_entity.type
_entity.pdbx_description
1 polymer ?
#
loop_
_entity_poly.entity_id
_entity_poly.type
_entity_poly.pdbx_seq_one_letter_code
_entity_poly.pdbx_strand_id
1 'polypeptide(L)'
;MIYLNNAATTLQKPHCVVQAVVDAMNGQGSCGRGSHTSELSAARSIFHTREMLARLFAFHYPERVVFTANATQALNAALWGLLNPGDHVIATDWDHNSVLRPLHTLEKERAVKADYLSADRQGRLEDDQL
;
A
#
# COMPACT_ATOMS: atom_id res chain seq x y z
N MET A 1 21.98 18.17 -7.74
CA MET A 1 21.69 16.77 -8.11
C MET A 1 20.25 16.69 -8.58
N ILE A 2 19.98 16.08 -9.73
CA ILE A 2 18.62 15.82 -10.20
C ILE A 2 18.26 14.40 -9.77
N TYR A 3 17.17 14.24 -9.01
CA TYR A 3 16.68 12.95 -8.54
C TYR A 3 15.35 12.62 -9.24
N LEU A 4 15.33 11.58 -10.06
CA LEU A 4 14.18 11.22 -10.90
C LEU A 4 13.44 9.95 -10.41
N ASN A 5 13.78 9.42 -9.25
CA ASN A 5 13.23 8.17 -8.72
C ASN A 5 12.35 8.37 -7.46
N ASN A 6 11.63 9.50 -7.38
CA ASN A 6 10.73 9.76 -6.25
C ASN A 6 9.56 8.77 -6.18
N ALA A 7 9.20 8.12 -7.29
CA ALA A 7 8.17 7.08 -7.31
C ALA A 7 8.56 5.85 -6.46
N ALA A 8 9.84 5.48 -6.43
CA ALA A 8 10.33 4.41 -5.57
C ALA A 8 10.42 4.86 -4.10
N THR A 9 11.02 6.03 -3.86
CA THR A 9 11.09 6.66 -2.55
C THR A 9 11.45 8.13 -2.69
N THR A 10 10.86 8.97 -1.86
CA THR A 10 11.18 10.40 -1.79
C THR A 10 12.58 10.59 -1.20
N LEU A 11 13.51 11.18 -1.96
CA LEU A 11 14.85 11.46 -1.45
C LEU A 11 14.83 12.52 -0.35
N GLN A 12 14.20 13.65 -0.63
CA GLN A 12 14.13 14.78 0.30
C GLN A 12 12.80 14.75 1.05
N LYS A 13 12.83 14.26 2.28
CA LYS A 13 11.66 14.21 3.13
C LYS A 13 11.36 15.60 3.73
N PRO A 14 10.10 16.03 3.80
CA PRO A 14 9.73 17.25 4.51
C PRO A 14 10.22 17.21 5.96
N HIS A 15 10.67 18.35 6.48
CA HIS A 15 11.19 18.44 7.85
C HIS A 15 10.18 17.98 8.90
N CYS A 16 8.89 18.28 8.71
CA CYS A 16 7.82 17.83 9.61
C CYS A 16 7.72 16.29 9.70
N VAL A 17 8.01 15.56 8.61
CA VAL A 17 7.99 14.08 8.63
C VAL A 17 9.16 13.55 9.46
N VAL A 18 10.36 14.12 9.26
CA VAL A 18 11.54 13.72 10.04
C VAL A 18 11.33 14.02 11.52
N GLN A 19 10.82 15.22 11.85
CA GLN A 19 10.55 15.61 13.22
C GLN A 19 9.52 14.70 13.88
N ALA A 20 8.42 14.38 13.20
CA ALA A 20 7.39 13.50 13.74
C ALA A 20 7.92 12.09 14.07
N VAL A 21 8.85 11.58 13.24
CA VAL A 21 9.50 10.28 13.54
C VAL A 21 10.37 10.38 14.79
N VAL A 22 11.18 11.44 14.90
CA VAL A 22 12.03 11.67 16.09
C VAL A 22 11.19 11.80 17.35
N ASP A 23 10.10 12.58 17.30
CA ASP A 23 9.20 12.79 18.43
C ASP A 23 8.52 11.46 18.86
N ALA A 24 8.09 10.67 17.89
CA ALA A 24 7.51 9.35 18.16
C ALA A 24 8.52 8.40 18.81
N MET A 25 9.76 8.35 18.33
CA MET A 25 10.81 7.50 18.91
C MET A 25 11.18 7.90 20.34
N ASN A 26 11.10 9.18 20.68
CA ASN A 26 11.44 9.68 22.01
C ASN A 26 10.27 9.65 23.01
N GLY A 27 9.02 9.72 22.55
CA GLY A 27 7.86 9.95 23.41
C GLY A 27 6.77 8.89 23.40
N GLN A 28 6.81 7.96 22.44
CA GLN A 28 5.75 6.96 22.29
C GLN A 28 6.23 5.56 22.69
N GLY A 29 5.36 4.85 23.41
CA GLY A 29 5.58 3.46 23.79
C GLY A 29 4.91 2.47 22.82
N SER A 30 4.66 1.26 23.27
CA SER A 30 3.94 0.23 22.49
C SER A 30 2.48 0.62 22.31
N CYS A 31 1.96 0.49 21.09
CA CYS A 31 0.58 0.83 20.76
C CYS A 31 -0.45 -0.28 21.08
N GLY A 32 -0.04 -1.41 21.68
CA GLY A 32 -0.87 -2.61 21.69
C GLY A 32 -1.67 -2.88 22.96
N ARG A 33 -1.08 -2.78 24.14
CA ARG A 33 -1.68 -3.37 25.36
C ARG A 33 -1.51 -2.56 26.63
N GLY A 34 -0.95 -1.38 26.55
CA GLY A 34 -0.68 -0.59 27.74
C GLY A 34 -1.73 0.47 28.03
N SER A 35 -1.78 0.89 29.27
CA SER A 35 -2.66 1.96 29.76
C SER A 35 -1.91 3.24 30.12
N HIS A 36 -0.58 3.26 29.95
CA HIS A 36 0.25 4.42 30.25
C HIS A 36 0.11 5.50 29.15
N THR A 37 0.37 6.74 29.53
CA THR A 37 0.21 7.91 28.66
C THR A 37 0.98 7.79 27.33
N SER A 38 2.20 7.24 27.37
CA SER A 38 3.04 7.05 26.17
C SER A 38 2.45 6.02 25.21
N GLU A 39 1.85 4.95 25.73
CA GLU A 39 1.21 3.88 24.93
C GLU A 39 -0.10 4.35 24.33
N LEU A 40 -0.90 5.09 25.10
CA LEU A 40 -2.12 5.74 24.60
C LEU A 40 -1.80 6.80 23.53
N SER A 41 -0.69 7.51 23.67
CA SER A 41 -0.20 8.45 22.67
C SER A 41 0.12 7.73 21.34
N ALA A 42 0.83 6.61 21.39
CA ALA A 42 1.12 5.79 20.22
C ALA A 42 -0.16 5.29 19.52
N ALA A 43 -1.10 4.76 20.29
CA ALA A 43 -2.38 4.29 19.75
C ALA A 43 -3.19 5.41 19.10
N ARG A 44 -3.22 6.61 19.70
CA ARG A 44 -3.88 7.79 19.14
C ARG A 44 -3.22 8.24 17.85
N SER A 45 -1.90 8.26 17.78
CA SER A 45 -1.16 8.62 16.55
C SER A 45 -1.51 7.70 15.38
N ILE A 46 -1.57 6.40 15.63
CA ILE A 46 -1.96 5.41 14.62
C ILE A 46 -3.41 5.61 14.19
N PHE A 47 -4.33 5.78 15.12
CA PHE A 47 -5.73 5.96 14.79
C PHE A 47 -5.97 7.28 14.04
N HIS A 48 -5.36 8.36 14.48
CA HIS A 48 -5.42 9.65 13.78
C HIS A 48 -4.89 9.56 12.35
N THR A 49 -3.80 8.81 12.13
CA THR A 49 -3.28 8.58 10.77
C THR A 49 -4.29 7.81 9.91
N ARG A 50 -5.00 6.83 10.47
CA ARG A 50 -6.09 6.13 9.77
C ARG A 50 -7.22 7.08 9.39
N GLU A 51 -7.63 7.98 10.28
CA GLU A 51 -8.65 9.01 10.00
C GLU A 51 -8.21 9.94 8.87
N MET A 52 -6.95 10.40 8.89
CA MET A 52 -6.41 11.27 7.84
C MET A 52 -6.39 10.57 6.48
N LEU A 53 -5.96 9.31 6.43
CA LEU A 53 -5.99 8.50 5.19
C LEU A 53 -7.41 8.23 4.73
N ALA A 54 -8.31 7.90 5.64
CA ALA A 54 -9.72 7.70 5.32
C ALA A 54 -10.34 8.96 4.69
N ARG A 55 -10.05 10.14 5.23
CA ARG A 55 -10.46 11.43 4.63
C ARG A 55 -9.84 11.66 3.25
N LEU A 56 -8.53 11.39 3.09
CA LEU A 56 -7.83 11.58 1.82
C LEU A 56 -8.44 10.75 0.69
N PHE A 57 -8.87 9.52 1.00
CA PHE A 57 -9.47 8.60 0.04
C PHE A 57 -11.01 8.62 0.04
N ALA A 58 -11.64 9.60 0.70
CA ALA A 58 -13.11 9.68 0.86
C ALA A 58 -13.74 8.38 1.38
N PHE A 59 -13.05 7.70 2.28
CA PHE A 59 -13.43 6.43 2.88
C PHE A 59 -13.95 6.64 4.30
N HIS A 60 -15.11 6.04 4.65
CA HIS A 60 -15.79 6.36 5.90
C HIS A 60 -15.44 5.47 7.11
N TYR A 61 -14.54 4.51 6.94
CA TYR A 61 -14.23 3.49 7.95
C TYR A 61 -12.74 3.47 8.31
N PRO A 62 -12.23 4.42 9.12
CA PRO A 62 -10.82 4.50 9.48
C PRO A 62 -10.30 3.22 10.16
N GLU A 63 -11.15 2.47 10.86
CA GLU A 63 -10.82 1.19 11.48
C GLU A 63 -10.46 0.09 10.46
N ARG A 64 -10.84 0.26 9.19
CA ARG A 64 -10.50 -0.65 8.10
C ARG A 64 -9.21 -0.27 7.35
N VAL A 65 -8.57 0.82 7.71
CA VAL A 65 -7.25 1.19 7.21
C VAL A 65 -6.20 0.37 7.94
N VAL A 66 -5.51 -0.50 7.22
CA VAL A 66 -4.50 -1.41 7.78
C VAL A 66 -3.12 -0.99 7.31
N PHE A 67 -2.18 -0.85 8.25
CA PHE A 67 -0.78 -0.59 7.94
C PHE A 67 -0.02 -1.88 7.72
N THR A 68 0.85 -1.87 6.74
CA THR A 68 1.78 -2.97 6.43
C THR A 68 3.20 -2.43 6.40
N ALA A 69 4.19 -3.32 6.41
CA ALA A 69 5.60 -2.92 6.38
C ALA A 69 6.00 -2.21 5.07
N ASN A 70 5.32 -2.51 3.97
CA ASN A 70 5.56 -1.91 2.66
C ASN A 70 4.37 -2.18 1.71
N ALA A 71 4.38 -1.51 0.55
CA ALA A 71 3.36 -1.67 -0.48
C ALA A 71 3.29 -3.10 -1.03
N THR A 72 4.42 -3.81 -1.13
CA THR A 72 4.44 -5.22 -1.58
C THR A 72 3.60 -6.10 -0.67
N GLN A 73 3.75 -5.96 0.65
CA GLN A 73 2.96 -6.71 1.62
C GLN A 73 1.47 -6.35 1.53
N ALA A 74 1.15 -5.06 1.36
CA ALA A 74 -0.23 -4.61 1.22
C ALA A 74 -0.90 -5.21 -0.02
N LEU A 75 -0.24 -5.13 -1.18
CA LEU A 75 -0.73 -5.69 -2.44
C LEU A 75 -0.90 -7.21 -2.38
N ASN A 76 0.08 -7.92 -1.82
CA ASN A 76 -0.04 -9.37 -1.62
C ASN A 76 -1.20 -9.71 -0.69
N ALA A 77 -1.35 -9.01 0.44
CA ALA A 77 -2.47 -9.25 1.35
C ALA A 77 -3.83 -9.03 0.67
N ALA A 78 -3.95 -7.99 -0.17
CA ALA A 78 -5.16 -7.71 -0.91
C ALA A 78 -5.44 -8.79 -1.97
N LEU A 79 -4.47 -9.12 -2.82
CA LEU A 79 -4.64 -10.09 -3.90
C LEU A 79 -4.98 -11.49 -3.36
N TRP A 80 -4.22 -11.97 -2.36
CA TRP A 80 -4.46 -13.29 -1.76
C TRP A 80 -5.73 -13.34 -0.91
N GLY A 81 -6.14 -12.21 -0.33
CA GLY A 81 -7.33 -12.12 0.53
C GLY A 81 -8.64 -11.91 -0.23
N LEU A 82 -8.61 -11.29 -1.40
CA LEU A 82 -9.81 -10.95 -2.17
C LEU A 82 -10.12 -11.93 -3.29
N LEU A 83 -9.07 -12.49 -3.94
CA LEU A 83 -9.26 -13.32 -5.12
C LEU A 83 -9.57 -14.78 -4.76
N ASN A 84 -10.67 -15.26 -5.30
CA ASN A 84 -11.14 -16.63 -5.17
C ASN A 84 -10.81 -17.45 -6.43
N PRO A 85 -10.81 -18.78 -6.37
CA PRO A 85 -10.66 -19.63 -7.54
C PRO A 85 -11.69 -19.31 -8.62
N GLY A 86 -11.20 -19.03 -9.84
CA GLY A 86 -12.03 -18.71 -10.99
C GLY A 86 -12.31 -17.21 -11.16
N ASP A 87 -11.92 -16.35 -10.22
CA ASP A 87 -12.01 -14.89 -10.39
C ASP A 87 -11.14 -14.42 -11.56
N HIS A 88 -11.55 -13.28 -12.14
CA HIS A 88 -10.85 -12.63 -13.26
C HIS A 88 -10.26 -11.29 -12.80
N VAL A 89 -9.01 -11.05 -13.15
CA VAL A 89 -8.26 -9.83 -12.82
C VAL A 89 -7.68 -9.23 -14.08
N ILE A 90 -7.76 -7.91 -14.18
CA ILE A 90 -7.09 -7.16 -15.23
C ILE A 90 -5.91 -6.43 -14.59
N ALA A 91 -4.73 -6.58 -15.15
CA ALA A 91 -3.50 -5.90 -14.76
C ALA A 91 -2.82 -5.31 -15.99
N THR A 92 -1.72 -4.62 -15.81
CA THR A 92 -0.89 -4.16 -16.91
C THR A 92 0.45 -4.88 -16.91
N ASP A 93 1.10 -5.03 -18.05
CA ASP A 93 2.46 -5.57 -18.14
C ASP A 93 3.52 -4.62 -17.54
N TRP A 94 3.12 -3.38 -17.24
CA TRP A 94 3.92 -2.37 -16.57
C TRP A 94 3.77 -2.35 -15.05
N ASP A 95 2.88 -3.17 -14.52
CA ASP A 95 2.74 -3.27 -13.07
C ASP A 95 4.03 -3.76 -12.42
N HIS A 96 4.27 -3.26 -11.23
CA HIS A 96 5.43 -3.67 -10.46
C HIS A 96 5.34 -5.16 -10.07
N ASN A 97 6.49 -5.81 -9.89
CA ASN A 97 6.59 -7.21 -9.48
C ASN A 97 5.81 -7.57 -8.20
N SER A 98 5.47 -6.60 -7.37
CA SER A 98 4.58 -6.80 -6.21
C SER A 98 3.13 -7.13 -6.59
N VAL A 99 2.73 -6.87 -7.84
CA VAL A 99 1.45 -7.25 -8.44
C VAL A 99 1.63 -8.47 -9.34
N LEU A 100 2.55 -8.42 -10.28
CA LEU A 100 2.71 -9.46 -11.32
C LEU A 100 3.07 -10.83 -10.72
N ARG A 101 4.00 -10.89 -9.76
CA ARG A 101 4.42 -12.16 -9.17
C ARG A 101 3.30 -12.87 -8.40
N PRO A 102 2.57 -12.22 -7.47
CA PRO A 102 1.46 -12.87 -6.80
C PRO A 102 0.32 -13.24 -7.74
N LEU A 103 0.01 -12.45 -8.77
CA LEU A 103 -0.99 -12.81 -9.78
C LEU A 103 -0.57 -14.10 -10.52
N HIS A 104 0.66 -14.17 -10.99
CA HIS A 104 1.16 -15.37 -11.66
C HIS A 104 1.14 -16.64 -10.77
N THR A 105 1.33 -16.46 -9.46
CA THR A 105 1.19 -17.58 -8.51
C THR A 105 -0.28 -17.94 -8.33
N LEU A 106 -1.19 -16.97 -8.22
CA LEU A 106 -2.63 -17.19 -8.09
C LEU A 106 -3.25 -17.85 -9.31
N GLU A 107 -2.76 -17.53 -10.53
CA GLU A 107 -3.15 -18.23 -11.75
C GLU A 107 -2.84 -19.74 -11.66
N LYS A 108 -1.64 -20.08 -11.19
CA LYS A 108 -1.17 -21.47 -11.09
C LYS A 108 -1.81 -22.26 -9.94
N GLU A 109 -1.97 -21.63 -8.79
CA GLU A 109 -2.35 -22.31 -7.56
C GLU A 109 -3.85 -22.22 -7.25
N ARG A 110 -4.54 -21.17 -7.74
CA ARG A 110 -5.96 -20.94 -7.46
C ARG A 110 -6.84 -20.81 -8.69
N ALA A 111 -6.32 -21.09 -9.88
CA ALA A 111 -7.07 -20.93 -11.13
C ALA A 111 -7.72 -19.55 -11.30
N VAL A 112 -7.10 -18.50 -10.77
CA VAL A 112 -7.45 -17.11 -11.08
C VAL A 112 -7.07 -16.87 -12.54
N LYS A 113 -7.87 -16.09 -13.26
CA LYS A 113 -7.58 -15.68 -14.63
C LYS A 113 -7.05 -14.26 -14.61
N ALA A 114 -5.91 -14.00 -15.24
CA ALA A 114 -5.35 -12.66 -15.33
C ALA A 114 -5.15 -12.28 -16.79
N ASP A 115 -5.71 -11.13 -17.19
CA ASP A 115 -5.42 -10.49 -18.46
C ASP A 115 -4.47 -9.33 -18.22
N TYR A 116 -3.44 -9.23 -19.07
CA TYR A 116 -2.40 -8.21 -18.96
C TYR A 116 -2.49 -7.27 -20.16
N LEU A 117 -2.92 -6.04 -19.88
CA LEU A 117 -2.94 -4.99 -20.89
C LEU A 117 -1.51 -4.57 -21.22
N SER A 118 -1.17 -4.61 -22.49
CA SER A 118 0.13 -4.18 -22.98
C SER A 118 0.14 -2.68 -23.27
N ALA A 119 1.27 -2.05 -23.08
CA ALA A 119 1.48 -0.67 -23.44
C ALA A 119 2.44 -0.54 -24.62
N ASP A 120 2.23 0.47 -25.45
CA ASP A 120 3.13 0.83 -26.52
C ASP A 120 4.49 1.36 -25.98
N ARG A 121 5.45 1.62 -26.87
CA ARG A 121 6.77 2.16 -26.49
C ARG A 121 6.70 3.55 -25.87
N GLN A 122 5.59 4.27 -26.00
CA GLN A 122 5.32 5.57 -25.42
C GLN A 122 4.60 5.47 -24.08
N GLY A 123 4.23 4.26 -23.63
CA GLY A 123 3.55 4.02 -22.38
C GLY A 123 2.04 4.22 -22.43
N ARG A 124 1.43 4.16 -23.62
CA ARG A 124 -0.02 4.26 -23.77
C ARG A 124 -0.61 2.86 -23.79
N LEU A 125 -1.65 2.65 -23.02
CA LEU A 125 -2.47 1.44 -23.12
C LEU A 125 -3.30 1.50 -24.41
N GLU A 126 -3.44 0.38 -25.10
CA GLU A 126 -4.28 0.27 -26.28
C GLU A 126 -5.74 0.10 -25.83
N ASP A 127 -6.61 1.01 -26.27
CA ASP A 127 -8.03 1.08 -25.84
C ASP A 127 -8.87 -0.13 -26.29
N ASP A 128 -8.38 -0.92 -27.25
CA ASP A 128 -9.06 -2.08 -27.83
C ASP A 128 -8.72 -3.42 -27.14
N GLN A 129 -7.95 -3.38 -26.04
CA GLN A 129 -7.59 -4.59 -25.26
C GLN A 129 -8.58 -4.92 -24.13
N LEU A 130 -9.62 -4.10 -23.91
CA LEU A 130 -10.64 -4.30 -22.85
C LEU A 130 -11.90 -4.98 -23.43
#